data_648c8ce7d0e157e61bd37b79a206e1dc
#
_entry.id   648c8ce7d0e157e61bd37b79a206e1dc
#
_cell.length_a   1.000
_cell.length_b   1.000
_cell.length_c   1.000
_cell.angle_alpha   90.00
_cell.angle_beta   90.00
_cell.angle_gamma   90.00
#
_symmetry.space_group_name_H-M   'P 1'
#
loop_
_entity.id
_entity.type
_entity.pdbx_description
1 polymer ?
#
loop_
_entity_poly.entity_id
_entity_poly.type
_entity_poly.pdbx_seq_one_letter_code
_entity_poly.pdbx_strand_id
1 'polypeptide(L)'
;MTPAKPPKLRPDGNPAHRGSPEPGDAGPLPSAPLAPSPMALALIEALPRLCGGNNATSKPTDPTLAELIGAMAAALERGELELDLDGPAPETINPEGWPERHRLALAASPLAVPASELERLPEAPLVWSEGRLRWRRWHLQLESCLGQLTARAQAPLSPPLEPTAVDQAVASAASQGLDRQQQQAVAALLRHRLVLLGGGPGTGKTSTVVQMLGALLALRPELRLHLAAPTGKAAARLRSTLQEGSQGLAGPLAERLGQAACTTLHRLLESSGERFGRNRRHPLALDLLVVDELSMVDLPLMAALLEALPDSCQLLLVGDPAQLPPVGPGAVLQELGQPGRLLALGEAAIELKTTYRNNGAIAAFAAALRPGPGDALLRHGSGDGLRNQLASLGPADNLVWQRHPADRLPGPALERLRHHQHRLEDLAEGIDWGPWAAGAGGEGERSPRPPASIAALLAELEACVLLSPVRQGAWGVEAVQRQLLGKAAGKAIQHWPLGTPVLCQRNLAEEGLANGDIGVLVERAGERLVLFPGPFPGQVGATPGASSPGPRLFHPARLGAAEPALALTIHKSQGSQYQEVVLLVPPTRHWDPRLLYTGLTRARQRAWLITTNAPSWLALD
;
A
#
# COMPACT_ATOMS: atom_id res chain seq x y z
N MET A 1 48.07 61.91 -21.64
CA MET A 1 49.09 61.49 -20.66
C MET A 1 48.71 60.13 -20.13
N THR A 2 49.34 59.12 -20.65
CA THR A 2 49.23 57.71 -20.27
C THR A 2 50.48 57.33 -19.52
N PRO A 3 50.41 56.57 -18.44
CA PRO A 3 51.63 55.90 -17.95
C PRO A 3 51.58 54.40 -18.14
N ALA A 4 52.73 53.95 -18.43
CA ALA A 4 53.37 52.78 -18.86
C ALA A 4 53.15 51.46 -18.05
N LYS A 5 53.26 50.40 -18.81
CA LYS A 5 53.34 48.99 -18.42
C LYS A 5 54.77 48.61 -17.99
N PRO A 6 55.03 47.83 -16.94
CA PRO A 6 56.35 47.24 -16.68
C PRO A 6 56.45 45.81 -17.18
N PRO A 7 57.68 45.25 -17.29
CA PRO A 7 58.06 44.26 -18.28
C PRO A 7 58.00 42.79 -17.79
N LYS A 8 58.02 41.88 -18.79
CA LYS A 8 58.18 40.44 -18.68
C LYS A 8 59.62 40.02 -18.28
N LEU A 9 59.73 39.07 -17.36
CA LEU A 9 60.93 38.26 -17.20
C LEU A 9 60.60 36.78 -17.39
N ARG A 10 61.37 36.11 -18.21
CA ARG A 10 61.57 34.65 -18.36
C ARG A 10 63.09 34.41 -18.15
N PRO A 11 63.51 33.12 -18.11
CA PRO A 11 63.16 31.90 -17.37
C PRO A 11 64.38 31.32 -16.63
N ASP A 12 64.22 30.15 -16.08
CA ASP A 12 65.16 29.02 -15.94
C ASP A 12 65.20 28.42 -14.53
N GLY A 13 65.10 27.07 -14.51
CA GLY A 13 65.51 26.30 -13.35
C GLY A 13 64.55 25.24 -12.87
N ASN A 14 64.49 24.10 -13.61
CA ASN A 14 63.97 22.87 -13.06
C ASN A 14 64.95 22.27 -12.04
N PRO A 15 64.50 21.82 -10.85
CA PRO A 15 64.86 20.44 -10.49
C PRO A 15 63.76 19.65 -9.76
N ALA A 16 63.67 18.40 -10.21
CA ALA A 16 63.45 17.19 -9.45
C ALA A 16 62.12 16.95 -8.73
N HIS A 17 61.36 16.03 -9.27
CA HIS A 17 60.42 15.09 -8.67
C HIS A 17 60.56 14.91 -7.13
N ARG A 18 59.55 15.36 -6.40
CA ARG A 18 59.04 14.69 -5.20
C ARG A 18 57.55 14.50 -5.38
N GLY A 19 57.09 13.22 -5.38
CA GLY A 19 55.72 12.84 -5.53
C GLY A 19 54.85 13.51 -4.46
N SER A 20 53.81 14.18 -4.91
CA SER A 20 52.67 14.53 -4.10
C SER A 20 51.87 13.24 -3.81
N PRO A 21 51.41 13.01 -2.56
CA PRO A 21 50.52 11.90 -2.32
C PRO A 21 49.22 12.15 -3.07
N GLU A 22 48.70 11.12 -3.74
CA GLU A 22 47.35 11.10 -4.30
C GLU A 22 46.37 11.47 -3.20
N PRO A 23 45.29 12.23 -3.50
CA PRO A 23 44.23 12.46 -2.54
C PRO A 23 43.57 11.10 -2.25
N GLY A 24 43.86 10.55 -1.06
CA GLY A 24 43.22 9.38 -0.55
C GLY A 24 41.72 9.60 -0.56
N ASP A 25 41.02 8.57 -0.91
CA ASP A 25 39.58 8.38 -0.91
C ASP A 25 39.03 8.73 0.49
N ALA A 26 38.74 10.01 0.69
CA ALA A 26 37.99 10.46 1.86
C ALA A 26 36.55 10.04 1.60
N GLY A 27 36.15 8.93 2.20
CA GLY A 27 34.75 8.52 2.27
C GLY A 27 33.86 9.71 2.62
N PRO A 28 32.60 9.73 2.21
CA PRO A 28 31.72 10.86 2.43
C PRO A 28 31.66 11.18 3.93
N LEU A 29 32.00 12.43 4.26
CA LEU A 29 31.87 12.96 5.62
C LEU A 29 30.45 12.69 6.14
N PRO A 30 30.27 12.24 7.38
CA PRO A 30 28.96 12.06 7.96
C PRO A 30 28.19 13.39 7.84
N SER A 31 27.08 13.37 7.11
CA SER A 31 26.22 14.54 6.97
C SER A 31 25.67 14.92 8.34
N ALA A 32 25.70 16.22 8.68
CA ALA A 32 25.08 16.71 9.90
C ALA A 32 23.62 16.23 10.01
N PRO A 33 23.14 15.91 11.23
CA PRO A 33 21.75 15.47 11.45
C PRO A 33 20.77 16.49 10.85
N LEU A 34 19.67 15.98 10.29
CA LEU A 34 18.60 16.83 9.74
C LEU A 34 17.98 17.68 10.87
N ALA A 35 17.70 18.94 10.58
CA ALA A 35 17.01 19.81 11.53
C ALA A 35 15.63 19.24 11.89
N PRO A 36 15.22 19.30 13.18
CA PRO A 36 13.92 18.79 13.60
C PRO A 36 12.77 19.59 12.98
N SER A 37 11.66 18.89 12.68
CA SER A 37 10.45 19.52 12.15
C SER A 37 9.79 20.45 13.18
N PRO A 38 8.90 21.38 12.76
CA PRO A 38 8.12 22.22 13.67
C PRO A 38 7.34 21.40 14.71
N MET A 39 6.80 20.24 14.34
CA MET A 39 6.11 19.32 15.24
C MET A 39 7.10 18.74 16.27
N ALA A 40 8.27 18.31 15.83
CA ALA A 40 9.31 17.79 16.72
C ALA A 40 9.73 18.83 17.76
N LEU A 41 9.97 20.08 17.34
CA LEU A 41 10.32 21.19 18.26
C LEU A 41 9.22 21.44 19.29
N ALA A 42 7.96 21.47 18.86
CA ALA A 42 6.83 21.64 19.75
C ALA A 42 6.73 20.52 20.79
N LEU A 43 6.94 19.26 20.39
CA LEU A 43 6.92 18.11 21.30
C LEU A 43 8.09 18.12 22.29
N ILE A 44 9.30 18.45 21.84
CA ILE A 44 10.48 18.57 22.71
C ILE A 44 10.25 19.60 23.82
N GLU A 45 9.57 20.69 23.51
CA GLU A 45 9.25 21.75 24.48
C GLU A 45 8.06 21.39 25.39
N ALA A 46 7.00 20.80 24.83
CA ALA A 46 5.75 20.59 25.54
C ALA A 46 5.76 19.35 26.47
N LEU A 47 6.37 18.23 26.06
CA LEU A 47 6.28 16.98 26.81
C LEU A 47 6.82 17.06 28.25
N PRO A 48 7.98 17.67 28.52
CA PRO A 48 8.47 17.81 29.89
C PRO A 48 7.57 18.64 30.80
N ARG A 49 6.88 19.63 30.21
CA ARG A 49 5.92 20.49 30.95
C ARG A 49 4.64 19.76 31.30
N LEU A 50 4.14 18.93 30.36
CA LEU A 50 2.88 18.18 30.52
C LEU A 50 3.02 17.03 31.51
N CYS A 51 4.20 16.39 31.56
CA CYS A 51 4.45 15.20 32.39
C CYS A 51 5.15 15.52 33.73
N GLY A 52 5.58 16.77 33.96
CA GLY A 52 6.40 17.16 35.11
C GLY A 52 5.64 17.60 36.38
N GLY A 53 4.33 17.63 36.40
CA GLY A 53 3.51 18.09 37.52
C GLY A 53 3.76 19.56 37.91
N ASN A 54 3.05 20.07 38.94
CA ASN A 54 3.08 21.48 39.41
C ASN A 54 4.43 22.01 39.91
N ASN A 55 5.49 21.18 39.97
CA ASN A 55 6.84 21.55 40.44
C ASN A 55 7.91 21.51 39.34
N ALA A 56 7.54 21.43 38.08
CA ALA A 56 8.49 21.44 36.98
C ALA A 56 9.04 22.86 36.76
N THR A 57 10.06 23.23 37.54
CA THR A 57 11.05 24.22 37.06
C THR A 57 11.53 23.73 35.69
N SER A 58 11.45 24.61 34.69
CA SER A 58 11.82 24.38 33.30
C SER A 58 13.29 23.94 33.16
N LYS A 59 13.62 22.69 33.53
CA LYS A 59 14.90 22.12 33.11
C LYS A 59 14.79 21.83 31.60
N PRO A 60 15.76 22.27 30.81
CA PRO A 60 15.82 21.92 29.40
C PRO A 60 15.80 20.38 29.27
N THR A 61 15.08 19.88 28.28
CA THR A 61 15.06 18.45 27.95
C THR A 61 16.51 17.98 27.71
N ASP A 62 16.87 16.84 28.26
CA ASP A 62 18.14 16.19 27.94
C ASP A 62 18.33 16.16 26.41
N PRO A 63 19.45 16.68 25.88
CA PRO A 63 19.68 16.73 24.44
C PRO A 63 19.50 15.39 23.75
N THR A 64 19.92 14.30 24.41
CA THR A 64 19.78 12.92 23.87
C THR A 64 18.31 12.49 23.80
N LEU A 65 17.51 12.86 24.79
CA LEU A 65 16.08 12.59 24.79
C LEU A 65 15.36 13.49 23.75
N ALA A 66 15.81 14.72 23.56
CA ALA A 66 15.30 15.61 22.52
C ALA A 66 15.54 15.04 21.11
N GLU A 67 16.71 14.43 20.86
CA GLU A 67 17.01 13.71 19.61
C GLU A 67 16.01 12.57 19.39
N LEU A 68 15.71 11.76 20.41
CA LEU A 68 14.72 10.67 20.31
C LEU A 68 13.30 11.18 20.04
N ILE A 69 12.84 12.22 20.76
CA ILE A 69 11.53 12.83 20.52
C ILE A 69 11.45 13.37 19.09
N GLY A 70 12.51 13.99 18.60
CA GLY A 70 12.63 14.47 17.23
C GLY A 70 12.52 13.33 16.21
N ALA A 71 13.24 12.24 16.43
CA ALA A 71 13.19 11.05 15.58
C ALA A 71 11.81 10.38 15.59
N MET A 72 11.18 10.28 16.78
CA MET A 72 9.82 9.75 16.92
C MET A 72 8.76 10.63 16.24
N ALA A 73 8.93 11.96 16.27
CA ALA A 73 8.05 12.87 15.53
C ALA A 73 8.21 12.68 14.02
N ALA A 74 9.45 12.61 13.53
CA ALA A 74 9.74 12.36 12.13
C ALA A 74 9.23 10.98 11.66
N ALA A 75 9.32 9.95 12.50
CA ALA A 75 8.74 8.64 12.24
C ALA A 75 7.20 8.72 12.10
N LEU A 76 6.53 9.43 13.01
CA LEU A 76 5.07 9.62 12.98
C LEU A 76 4.62 10.39 11.71
N GLU A 77 5.39 11.39 11.27
CA GLU A 77 5.12 12.10 10.00
C GLU A 77 5.19 11.18 8.78
N ARG A 78 5.94 10.07 8.86
CA ARG A 78 5.99 9.02 7.84
C ARG A 78 4.96 7.90 8.04
N GLY A 79 4.11 8.00 9.06
CA GLY A 79 3.11 6.96 9.42
C GLY A 79 3.71 5.81 10.26
N GLU A 80 4.97 5.89 10.67
CA GLU A 80 5.64 4.92 11.53
C GLU A 80 5.29 5.18 13.00
N LEU A 81 4.99 4.14 13.77
CA LEU A 81 4.63 4.28 15.19
C LEU A 81 5.78 4.00 16.15
N GLU A 82 6.90 3.53 15.62
CA GLU A 82 8.02 3.07 16.42
C GLU A 82 9.36 3.54 15.86
N LEU A 83 10.34 3.57 16.75
CA LEU A 83 11.74 3.75 16.44
C LEU A 83 12.48 2.48 16.86
N ASP A 84 13.21 1.86 15.91
CA ASP A 84 14.06 0.70 16.16
C ASP A 84 15.39 1.15 16.77
N LEU A 85 15.58 0.83 18.07
CA LEU A 85 16.81 1.13 18.82
C LEU A 85 17.91 0.08 18.57
N ASP A 86 17.62 -1.03 17.90
CA ASP A 86 18.60 -2.04 17.50
C ASP A 86 19.06 -1.83 16.05
N GLY A 87 18.37 -0.95 15.33
CA GLY A 87 18.67 -0.55 13.97
C GLY A 87 19.75 0.55 13.85
N PRO A 88 20.02 0.98 12.62
CA PRO A 88 20.93 2.10 12.37
C PRO A 88 20.36 3.41 12.96
N ALA A 89 21.24 4.34 13.32
CA ALA A 89 20.81 5.65 13.80
C ALA A 89 19.95 6.36 12.74
N PRO A 90 18.77 6.91 13.12
CA PRO A 90 17.98 7.76 12.24
C PRO A 90 18.77 8.98 11.74
N GLU A 91 18.43 9.50 10.56
CA GLU A 91 19.08 10.68 9.97
C GLU A 91 19.01 11.94 10.84
N THR A 92 18.05 11.99 11.75
CA THR A 92 17.84 13.10 12.69
C THR A 92 18.67 12.96 13.97
N ILE A 93 19.38 11.84 14.16
CA ILE A 93 20.17 11.52 15.36
C ILE A 93 21.67 11.52 15.01
N ASN A 94 22.49 12.07 15.90
CA ASN A 94 23.93 11.91 15.79
C ASN A 94 24.28 10.43 16.05
N PRO A 95 24.91 9.72 15.10
CA PRO A 95 25.23 8.30 15.24
C PRO A 95 26.25 8.00 16.34
N GLU A 96 26.95 9.00 16.87
CA GLU A 96 27.93 8.83 17.93
C GLU A 96 27.26 8.38 19.24
N GLY A 97 27.63 7.20 19.72
CA GLY A 97 27.07 6.57 20.92
C GLY A 97 25.64 6.02 20.76
N TRP A 98 25.16 5.90 19.51
CA TRP A 98 23.90 5.20 19.22
C TRP A 98 24.10 3.69 19.30
N PRO A 99 23.16 2.92 19.90
CA PRO A 99 21.94 3.35 20.61
C PRO A 99 22.15 3.48 22.14
N GLU A 100 23.31 3.11 22.69
CA GLU A 100 23.53 2.95 24.15
C GLU A 100 23.30 4.25 24.91
N ARG A 101 23.79 5.38 24.41
CA ARG A 101 23.56 6.70 25.00
C ARG A 101 22.07 7.01 25.11
N HIS A 102 21.30 6.66 24.09
CA HIS A 102 19.87 6.92 24.02
C HIS A 102 19.06 5.98 24.93
N ARG A 103 19.49 4.73 25.06
CA ARG A 103 18.88 3.78 26.02
C ARG A 103 19.08 4.23 27.46
N LEU A 104 20.27 4.72 27.79
CA LEU A 104 20.55 5.28 29.13
C LEU A 104 19.67 6.52 29.39
N ALA A 105 19.54 7.42 28.43
CA ALA A 105 18.67 8.59 28.55
C ALA A 105 17.19 8.21 28.75
N LEU A 106 16.68 7.19 28.03
CA LEU A 106 15.34 6.67 28.21
C LEU A 106 15.13 6.08 29.61
N ALA A 107 16.06 5.26 30.08
CA ALA A 107 15.96 4.60 31.40
C ALA A 107 15.98 5.62 32.56
N ALA A 108 16.67 6.75 32.38
CA ALA A 108 16.75 7.82 33.38
C ALA A 108 15.60 8.83 33.29
N SER A 109 14.79 8.80 32.24
CA SER A 109 13.78 9.83 31.95
C SER A 109 12.42 9.50 32.55
N PRO A 110 11.72 10.48 33.18
CA PRO A 110 10.32 10.30 33.57
C PRO A 110 9.36 10.28 32.37
N LEU A 111 9.81 10.64 31.16
CA LEU A 111 9.01 10.63 29.94
C LEU A 111 8.94 9.27 29.27
N ALA A 112 9.71 8.28 29.74
CA ALA A 112 9.75 6.96 29.16
C ALA A 112 9.59 5.86 30.22
N VAL A 113 8.90 4.77 29.86
CA VAL A 113 8.67 3.64 30.74
C VAL A 113 8.84 2.32 29.97
N PRO A 114 9.45 1.29 30.57
CA PRO A 114 9.42 -0.06 29.99
C PRO A 114 7.99 -0.56 29.86
N ALA A 115 7.68 -1.32 28.80
CA ALA A 115 6.35 -1.90 28.61
C ALA A 115 5.91 -2.84 29.76
N SER A 116 6.87 -3.47 30.46
CA SER A 116 6.62 -4.28 31.66
C SER A 116 6.21 -3.49 32.90
N GLU A 117 6.41 -2.16 32.90
CA GLU A 117 6.20 -1.28 34.05
C GLU A 117 5.25 -0.11 33.76
N LEU A 118 4.30 -0.31 32.85
CA LEU A 118 3.38 0.75 32.41
C LEU A 118 2.62 1.44 33.55
N GLU A 119 2.29 0.71 34.61
CA GLU A 119 1.57 1.23 35.78
C GLU A 119 2.45 2.12 36.66
N ARG A 120 3.77 1.96 36.63
CA ARG A 120 4.72 2.74 37.45
C ARG A 120 4.73 4.23 37.07
N LEU A 121 4.62 4.53 35.77
CA LEU A 121 4.60 5.90 35.25
C LEU A 121 3.43 6.05 34.26
N PRO A 122 2.19 6.19 34.74
CA PRO A 122 1.00 6.22 33.89
C PRO A 122 0.96 7.42 32.94
N GLU A 123 1.65 8.52 33.27
CA GLU A 123 1.69 9.74 32.46
C GLU A 123 2.86 9.75 31.46
N ALA A 124 3.78 8.77 31.49
CA ALA A 124 4.91 8.75 30.57
C ALA A 124 4.43 8.59 29.11
N PRO A 125 4.77 9.52 28.20
CA PRO A 125 4.27 9.49 26.82
C PRO A 125 4.98 8.46 25.94
N LEU A 126 6.14 7.97 26.34
CA LEU A 126 6.95 7.01 25.59
C LEU A 126 6.99 5.65 26.30
N VAL A 127 6.92 4.60 25.52
CA VAL A 127 7.02 3.21 25.98
C VAL A 127 8.10 2.50 25.16
N TRP A 128 8.98 1.78 25.81
CA TRP A 128 10.01 1.02 25.14
C TRP A 128 9.98 -0.46 25.52
N SER A 129 10.18 -1.33 24.54
CA SER A 129 10.23 -2.79 24.70
C SER A 129 10.97 -3.43 23.52
N GLU A 130 11.70 -4.49 23.77
CA GLU A 130 12.34 -5.30 22.73
C GLU A 130 13.11 -4.45 21.67
N GLY A 131 13.89 -3.47 22.13
CA GLY A 131 14.62 -2.60 21.23
C GLY A 131 13.78 -1.56 20.47
N ARG A 132 12.49 -1.43 20.78
CA ARG A 132 11.58 -0.50 20.08
C ARG A 132 11.04 0.56 21.02
N LEU A 133 11.04 1.80 20.56
CA LEU A 133 10.46 2.95 21.27
C LEU A 133 9.17 3.37 20.57
N ARG A 134 8.06 3.52 21.33
CA ARG A 134 6.72 3.87 20.81
C ARG A 134 6.09 4.99 21.64
N TRP A 135 5.20 5.74 21.01
CA TRP A 135 4.27 6.59 21.74
C TRP A 135 3.29 5.73 22.54
N ARG A 136 3.09 6.04 23.84
CA ARG A 136 2.22 5.26 24.74
C ARG A 136 0.83 5.03 24.17
N ARG A 137 0.20 6.07 23.62
CA ARG A 137 -1.14 5.97 23.02
C ARG A 137 -1.19 4.86 21.98
N TRP A 138 -0.24 4.89 21.06
CA TRP A 138 -0.18 3.93 19.95
C TRP A 138 0.23 2.54 20.41
N HIS A 139 1.13 2.44 21.39
CA HIS A 139 1.51 1.17 22.01
C HIS A 139 0.29 0.48 22.62
N LEU A 140 -0.49 1.18 23.47
CA LEU A 140 -1.67 0.62 24.12
C LEU A 140 -2.76 0.22 23.11
N GLN A 141 -2.99 1.04 22.09
CA GLN A 141 -3.97 0.76 21.05
C GLN A 141 -3.56 -0.46 20.21
N LEU A 142 -2.28 -0.57 19.86
CA LEU A 142 -1.72 -1.70 19.11
C LEU A 142 -1.85 -3.00 19.92
N GLU A 143 -1.40 -3.02 21.17
CA GLU A 143 -1.49 -4.21 22.01
C GLU A 143 -2.95 -4.62 22.26
N SER A 144 -3.86 -3.66 22.42
CA SER A 144 -5.30 -3.95 22.50
C SER A 144 -5.83 -4.60 21.22
N CYS A 145 -5.48 -4.09 20.04
CA CYS A 145 -5.88 -4.67 18.76
C CYS A 145 -5.31 -6.09 18.58
N LEU A 146 -4.02 -6.26 18.81
CA LEU A 146 -3.35 -7.55 18.67
C LEU A 146 -3.90 -8.58 19.66
N GLY A 147 -4.16 -8.17 20.90
CA GLY A 147 -4.78 -9.03 21.92
C GLY A 147 -6.18 -9.50 21.51
N GLN A 148 -7.03 -8.60 20.99
CA GLN A 148 -8.37 -8.95 20.50
C GLN A 148 -8.31 -9.88 19.28
N LEU A 149 -7.40 -9.66 18.34
CA LEU A 149 -7.22 -10.52 17.18
C LEU A 149 -6.73 -11.91 17.59
N THR A 150 -5.75 -11.99 18.50
CA THR A 150 -5.25 -13.25 19.02
C THR A 150 -6.34 -14.02 19.78
N ALA A 151 -7.11 -13.35 20.64
CA ALA A 151 -8.22 -13.98 21.35
C ALA A 151 -9.29 -14.54 20.40
N ARG A 152 -9.60 -13.83 19.31
CA ARG A 152 -10.52 -14.33 18.27
C ARG A 152 -9.93 -15.52 17.52
N ALA A 153 -8.63 -15.54 17.21
CA ALA A 153 -7.97 -16.66 16.54
C ALA A 153 -7.99 -17.94 17.38
N GLN A 154 -7.79 -17.80 18.68
CA GLN A 154 -7.79 -18.92 19.63
C GLN A 154 -9.21 -19.39 20.01
N ALA A 155 -10.22 -18.55 19.78
CA ALA A 155 -11.59 -18.90 20.09
C ALA A 155 -12.20 -19.80 19.00
N PRO A 156 -12.86 -20.92 19.37
CA PRO A 156 -13.58 -21.76 18.42
C PRO A 156 -14.80 -21.05 17.86
N LEU A 157 -15.30 -21.53 16.71
CA LEU A 157 -16.59 -21.12 16.19
C LEU A 157 -17.72 -21.40 17.20
N SER A 158 -18.73 -20.53 17.22
CA SER A 158 -19.90 -20.72 18.06
C SER A 158 -21.19 -20.52 17.24
N PRO A 159 -22.03 -21.55 17.15
CA PRO A 159 -21.81 -22.94 17.57
C PRO A 159 -20.68 -23.62 16.77
N PRO A 160 -19.99 -24.63 17.30
CA PRO A 160 -18.97 -25.37 16.53
C PRO A 160 -19.63 -26.15 15.38
N LEU A 161 -18.85 -26.39 14.33
CA LEU A 161 -19.26 -27.30 13.25
C LEU A 161 -18.92 -28.75 13.63
N GLU A 162 -19.71 -29.70 13.15
CA GLU A 162 -19.42 -31.11 13.33
C GLU A 162 -18.10 -31.50 12.66
N PRO A 163 -17.17 -32.17 13.36
CA PRO A 163 -15.85 -32.53 12.82
C PRO A 163 -15.93 -33.26 11.49
N THR A 164 -16.88 -34.20 11.35
CA THR A 164 -17.10 -34.97 10.11
C THR A 164 -17.52 -34.09 8.93
N ALA A 165 -18.32 -33.05 9.17
CA ALA A 165 -18.71 -32.09 8.13
C ALA A 165 -17.53 -31.22 7.70
N VAL A 166 -16.67 -30.82 8.64
CA VAL A 166 -15.42 -30.09 8.34
C VAL A 166 -14.49 -30.96 7.48
N ASP A 167 -14.27 -32.23 7.86
CA ASP A 167 -13.39 -33.13 7.13
C ASP A 167 -13.92 -33.42 5.71
N GLN A 168 -15.23 -33.57 5.54
CA GLN A 168 -15.88 -33.72 4.24
C GLN A 168 -15.71 -32.46 3.37
N ALA A 169 -15.85 -31.27 3.94
CA ALA A 169 -15.66 -30.02 3.21
C ALA A 169 -14.20 -29.84 2.75
N VAL A 170 -13.23 -30.20 3.59
CA VAL A 170 -11.79 -30.19 3.23
C VAL A 170 -11.49 -31.22 2.15
N ALA A 171 -12.03 -32.43 2.24
CA ALA A 171 -11.89 -33.48 1.21
C ALA A 171 -12.51 -33.04 -0.13
N SER A 172 -13.65 -32.36 -0.09
CA SER A 172 -14.27 -31.76 -1.29
C SER A 172 -13.34 -30.70 -1.91
N ALA A 173 -12.77 -29.80 -1.11
CA ALA A 173 -11.80 -28.82 -1.57
C ALA A 173 -10.57 -29.48 -2.23
N ALA A 174 -10.06 -30.56 -1.66
CA ALA A 174 -8.95 -31.34 -2.22
C ALA A 174 -9.33 -31.93 -3.59
N SER A 175 -10.56 -32.48 -3.74
CA SER A 175 -11.04 -33.04 -5.00
C SER A 175 -11.22 -31.98 -6.11
N GLN A 176 -11.40 -30.72 -5.74
CA GLN A 176 -11.46 -29.57 -6.63
C GLN A 176 -10.08 -29.02 -7.03
N GLY A 177 -8.99 -29.69 -6.62
CA GLY A 177 -7.63 -29.35 -6.99
C GLY A 177 -6.97 -28.27 -6.14
N LEU A 178 -7.51 -27.96 -4.94
CA LEU A 178 -6.85 -27.06 -4.00
C LEU A 178 -5.57 -27.70 -3.45
N ASP A 179 -4.51 -26.90 -3.38
CA ASP A 179 -3.25 -27.36 -2.74
C ASP A 179 -3.40 -27.49 -1.23
N ARG A 180 -2.37 -28.06 -0.58
CA ARG A 180 -2.38 -28.30 0.86
C ARG A 180 -2.61 -27.03 1.69
N GLN A 181 -2.03 -25.89 1.30
CA GLN A 181 -2.17 -24.63 2.04
C GLN A 181 -3.58 -24.06 1.88
N GLN A 182 -4.15 -24.15 0.68
CA GLN A 182 -5.54 -23.78 0.41
C GLN A 182 -6.54 -24.65 1.19
N GLN A 183 -6.30 -25.96 1.26
CA GLN A 183 -7.09 -26.86 2.09
C GLN A 183 -7.01 -26.51 3.57
N GLN A 184 -5.81 -26.16 4.07
CA GLN A 184 -5.62 -25.68 5.44
C GLN A 184 -6.40 -24.37 5.68
N ALA A 185 -6.43 -23.47 4.71
CA ALA A 185 -7.21 -22.23 4.81
C ALA A 185 -8.72 -22.50 4.92
N VAL A 186 -9.24 -23.44 4.13
CA VAL A 186 -10.64 -23.89 4.25
C VAL A 186 -10.90 -24.46 5.64
N ALA A 187 -10.05 -25.38 6.12
CA ALA A 187 -10.17 -25.97 7.45
C ALA A 187 -10.12 -24.92 8.56
N ALA A 188 -9.21 -23.93 8.45
CA ALA A 188 -9.08 -22.86 9.43
C ALA A 188 -10.36 -22.01 9.53
N LEU A 189 -10.97 -21.62 8.40
CA LEU A 189 -12.22 -20.85 8.40
C LEU A 189 -13.39 -21.64 9.01
N LEU A 190 -13.38 -22.96 8.87
CA LEU A 190 -14.42 -23.82 9.44
C LEU A 190 -14.22 -24.11 10.95
N ARG A 191 -13.07 -23.73 11.54
CA ARG A 191 -12.74 -24.01 12.94
C ARG A 191 -12.57 -22.77 13.81
N HIS A 192 -12.05 -21.67 13.28
CA HIS A 192 -11.64 -20.50 14.04
C HIS A 192 -12.53 -19.28 13.78
N ARG A 193 -12.67 -18.41 14.77
CA ARG A 193 -13.39 -17.12 14.63
C ARG A 193 -12.57 -16.05 13.93
N LEU A 194 -11.27 -16.20 13.85
CA LEU A 194 -10.40 -15.36 13.02
C LEU A 194 -9.52 -16.25 12.16
N VAL A 195 -9.37 -15.89 10.91
CA VAL A 195 -8.36 -16.47 10.01
C VAL A 195 -7.58 -15.34 9.36
N LEU A 196 -6.25 -15.42 9.40
CA LEU A 196 -5.32 -14.58 8.67
C LEU A 196 -4.80 -15.35 7.46
N LEU A 197 -5.19 -14.92 6.25
CA LEU A 197 -4.74 -15.49 4.99
C LEU A 197 -3.69 -14.58 4.36
N GLY A 198 -2.43 -14.94 4.52
CA GLY A 198 -1.29 -14.26 3.92
C GLY A 198 -0.90 -14.86 2.57
N GLY A 199 -0.17 -14.11 1.78
CA GLY A 199 0.43 -14.61 0.53
C GLY A 199 0.77 -13.50 -0.44
N GLY A 200 1.73 -13.77 -1.33
CA GLY A 200 2.14 -12.84 -2.38
C GLY A 200 1.10 -12.69 -3.49
N PRO A 201 1.37 -11.81 -4.46
CA PRO A 201 0.53 -11.69 -5.65
C PRO A 201 0.57 -12.99 -6.47
N GLY A 202 -0.58 -13.38 -7.01
CA GLY A 202 -0.69 -14.59 -7.83
C GLY A 202 -0.69 -15.90 -7.06
N THR A 203 -0.69 -15.88 -5.71
CA THR A 203 -0.80 -17.11 -4.88
C THR A 203 -2.22 -17.65 -4.79
N GLY A 204 -3.19 -17.02 -5.47
CA GLY A 204 -4.57 -17.49 -5.46
C GLY A 204 -5.36 -17.10 -4.21
N LYS A 205 -4.95 -16.07 -3.45
CA LYS A 205 -5.69 -15.62 -2.24
C LYS A 205 -7.19 -15.48 -2.50
N THR A 206 -7.59 -14.72 -3.53
CA THR A 206 -9.00 -14.44 -3.78
C THR A 206 -9.78 -15.70 -4.23
N SER A 207 -9.18 -16.58 -5.04
CA SER A 207 -9.79 -17.87 -5.38
C SER A 207 -9.91 -18.79 -4.17
N THR A 208 -8.91 -18.80 -3.29
CA THR A 208 -8.98 -19.52 -2.01
C THR A 208 -10.12 -18.98 -1.14
N VAL A 209 -10.28 -17.64 -1.05
CA VAL A 209 -11.41 -17.02 -0.32
C VAL A 209 -12.76 -17.48 -0.87
N VAL A 210 -12.94 -17.56 -2.19
CA VAL A 210 -14.18 -18.09 -2.79
C VAL A 210 -14.47 -19.53 -2.31
N GLN A 211 -13.46 -20.39 -2.30
CA GLN A 211 -13.61 -21.78 -1.83
C GLN A 211 -13.88 -21.86 -0.33
N MET A 212 -13.18 -21.06 0.47
CA MET A 212 -13.41 -20.95 1.92
C MET A 212 -14.86 -20.54 2.22
N LEU A 213 -15.35 -19.50 1.53
CA LEU A 213 -16.72 -19.00 1.69
C LEU A 213 -17.75 -20.01 1.17
N GLY A 214 -17.47 -20.66 0.04
CA GLY A 214 -18.33 -21.72 -0.51
C GLY A 214 -18.50 -22.87 0.49
N ALA A 215 -17.40 -23.35 1.08
CA ALA A 215 -17.41 -24.42 2.08
C ALA A 215 -18.19 -24.01 3.35
N LEU A 216 -17.97 -22.79 3.86
CA LEU A 216 -18.66 -22.31 5.07
C LEU A 216 -20.16 -22.08 4.82
N LEU A 217 -20.54 -21.44 3.71
CA LEU A 217 -21.92 -21.14 3.38
C LEU A 217 -22.73 -22.41 3.03
N ALA A 218 -22.10 -23.47 2.52
CA ALA A 218 -22.73 -24.78 2.35
C ALA A 218 -23.15 -25.38 3.69
N LEU A 219 -22.38 -25.17 4.76
CA LEU A 219 -22.66 -25.67 6.11
C LEU A 219 -23.52 -24.70 6.94
N ARG A 220 -23.47 -23.39 6.62
CA ARG A 220 -24.19 -22.31 7.32
C ARG A 220 -24.81 -21.34 6.31
N PRO A 221 -25.88 -21.72 5.63
CA PRO A 221 -26.47 -20.88 4.59
C PRO A 221 -27.06 -19.56 5.09
N GLU A 222 -27.38 -19.42 6.37
CA GLU A 222 -28.02 -18.22 6.93
C GLU A 222 -27.04 -17.12 7.38
N LEU A 223 -25.72 -17.34 7.27
CA LEU A 223 -24.73 -16.35 7.71
C LEU A 223 -24.87 -15.01 6.98
N ARG A 224 -24.87 -13.90 7.71
CA ARG A 224 -24.83 -12.53 7.18
C ARG A 224 -23.38 -12.20 6.81
N LEU A 225 -23.05 -12.41 5.54
CA LEU A 225 -21.72 -12.17 4.96
C LEU A 225 -21.59 -10.71 4.49
N HIS A 226 -20.49 -10.07 4.83
CA HIS A 226 -20.05 -8.81 4.24
C HIS A 226 -18.58 -8.89 3.83
N LEU A 227 -18.25 -8.24 2.71
CA LEU A 227 -16.89 -8.12 2.21
C LEU A 227 -16.47 -6.66 2.26
N ALA A 228 -15.25 -6.41 2.68
CA ALA A 228 -14.73 -5.07 2.78
C ALA A 228 -13.29 -4.98 2.29
N ALA A 229 -12.90 -3.80 1.83
CA ALA A 229 -11.52 -3.47 1.50
C ALA A 229 -11.23 -2.01 1.90
N PRO A 230 -9.96 -1.61 2.06
CA PRO A 230 -9.61 -0.24 2.42
C PRO A 230 -10.01 0.79 1.36
N THR A 231 -9.95 0.43 0.08
CA THR A 231 -10.23 1.34 -1.04
C THR A 231 -11.40 0.87 -1.90
N GLY A 232 -12.06 1.83 -2.61
CA GLY A 232 -13.15 1.54 -3.52
C GLY A 232 -12.74 0.58 -4.63
N LYS A 233 -11.55 0.77 -5.20
CA LYS A 233 -11.01 -0.07 -6.27
C LYS A 233 -10.74 -1.49 -5.79
N ALA A 234 -10.18 -1.68 -4.60
CA ALA A 234 -9.97 -3.00 -4.02
C ALA A 234 -11.31 -3.70 -3.74
N ALA A 235 -12.31 -2.99 -3.22
CA ALA A 235 -13.64 -3.54 -2.99
C ALA A 235 -14.35 -3.94 -4.30
N ALA A 236 -14.25 -3.11 -5.34
CA ALA A 236 -14.81 -3.42 -6.66
C ALA A 236 -14.16 -4.68 -7.26
N ARG A 237 -12.82 -4.78 -7.16
CA ARG A 237 -12.05 -5.93 -7.62
C ARG A 237 -12.40 -7.21 -6.85
N LEU A 238 -12.51 -7.13 -5.53
CA LEU A 238 -12.92 -8.25 -4.69
C LEU A 238 -14.29 -8.78 -5.13
N ARG A 239 -15.25 -7.88 -5.37
CA ARG A 239 -16.58 -8.22 -5.88
C ARG A 239 -16.52 -8.93 -7.23
N SER A 240 -15.81 -8.37 -8.22
CA SER A 240 -15.67 -8.97 -9.55
C SER A 240 -15.07 -10.37 -9.48
N THR A 241 -13.98 -10.54 -8.71
CA THR A 241 -13.33 -11.85 -8.57
C THR A 241 -14.21 -12.87 -7.86
N LEU A 242 -15.02 -12.44 -6.88
CA LEU A 242 -16.01 -13.33 -6.25
C LEU A 242 -17.11 -13.75 -7.23
N GLN A 243 -17.63 -12.82 -8.03
CA GLN A 243 -18.63 -13.13 -9.06
C GLN A 243 -18.08 -14.10 -10.11
N GLU A 244 -16.87 -13.89 -10.59
CA GLU A 244 -16.21 -14.79 -11.55
C GLU A 244 -15.92 -16.16 -10.92
N GLY A 245 -15.35 -16.18 -9.72
CA GLY A 245 -14.99 -17.42 -9.03
C GLY A 245 -16.20 -18.22 -8.55
N SER A 246 -17.33 -17.57 -8.28
CA SER A 246 -18.56 -18.26 -7.86
C SER A 246 -19.25 -19.04 -8.99
N GLN A 247 -18.96 -18.75 -10.27
CA GLN A 247 -19.55 -19.47 -11.41
C GLN A 247 -19.25 -20.98 -11.39
N GLY A 248 -18.19 -21.41 -10.72
CA GLY A 248 -17.84 -22.82 -10.53
C GLY A 248 -18.55 -23.51 -9.35
N LEU A 249 -19.35 -22.78 -8.57
CA LEU A 249 -20.07 -23.31 -7.41
C LEU A 249 -21.51 -23.71 -7.77
N ALA A 250 -22.15 -24.50 -6.90
CA ALA A 250 -23.57 -24.83 -7.04
C ALA A 250 -24.44 -23.56 -7.09
N GLY A 251 -25.47 -23.56 -7.93
CA GLY A 251 -26.30 -22.40 -8.27
C GLY A 251 -26.70 -21.51 -7.09
N PRO A 252 -27.29 -22.05 -6.00
CA PRO A 252 -27.67 -21.23 -4.83
C PRO A 252 -26.49 -20.57 -4.12
N LEU A 253 -25.33 -21.24 -4.05
CA LEU A 253 -24.10 -20.67 -3.45
C LEU A 253 -23.51 -19.60 -4.34
N ALA A 254 -23.49 -19.81 -5.66
CA ALA A 254 -23.02 -18.82 -6.62
C ALA A 254 -23.85 -17.53 -6.56
N GLU A 255 -25.18 -17.66 -6.52
CA GLU A 255 -26.10 -16.53 -6.41
C GLU A 255 -25.86 -15.75 -5.11
N ARG A 256 -25.74 -16.45 -3.99
CA ARG A 256 -25.52 -15.84 -2.68
C ARG A 256 -24.19 -15.10 -2.58
N LEU A 257 -23.11 -15.70 -3.07
CA LEU A 257 -21.80 -15.03 -3.12
C LEU A 257 -21.80 -13.84 -4.08
N GLY A 258 -22.48 -13.95 -5.21
CA GLY A 258 -22.65 -12.85 -6.16
C GLY A 258 -23.45 -11.67 -5.62
N GLN A 259 -24.37 -11.91 -4.67
CA GLN A 259 -25.20 -10.91 -3.99
C GLN A 259 -24.57 -10.38 -2.70
N ALA A 260 -23.45 -10.95 -2.24
CA ALA A 260 -22.82 -10.53 -1.00
C ALA A 260 -22.45 -9.02 -1.03
N ALA A 261 -22.78 -8.31 0.03
CA ALA A 261 -22.46 -6.90 0.15
C ALA A 261 -20.95 -6.70 0.18
N CYS A 262 -20.45 -5.76 -0.63
CA CYS A 262 -19.03 -5.45 -0.72
C CYS A 262 -18.84 -3.93 -0.73
N THR A 263 -18.13 -3.40 0.28
CA THR A 263 -17.96 -1.95 0.47
C THR A 263 -16.54 -1.61 0.93
N THR A 264 -16.22 -0.32 1.03
CA THR A 264 -15.00 0.09 1.73
C THR A 264 -15.19 0.00 3.25
N LEU A 265 -14.10 -0.25 3.99
CA LEU A 265 -14.12 -0.26 5.47
C LEU A 265 -14.67 1.05 6.03
N HIS A 266 -14.26 2.20 5.48
CA HIS A 266 -14.76 3.51 5.91
C HIS A 266 -16.28 3.62 5.75
N ARG A 267 -16.83 3.09 4.67
CA ARG A 267 -18.28 3.10 4.45
C ARG A 267 -19.00 2.10 5.35
N LEU A 268 -18.43 0.90 5.54
CA LEU A 268 -18.97 -0.09 6.47
C LEU A 268 -19.07 0.46 7.89
N LEU A 269 -18.07 1.26 8.29
CA LEU A 269 -18.01 1.91 9.60
C LEU A 269 -18.76 3.26 9.67
N GLU A 270 -19.42 3.67 8.58
CA GLU A 270 -20.13 4.96 8.50
C GLU A 270 -19.22 6.15 8.87
N SER A 271 -18.02 6.18 8.28
CA SER A 271 -17.02 7.21 8.56
C SER A 271 -17.50 8.60 8.13
N SER A 272 -17.37 9.58 9.03
CA SER A 272 -17.57 11.01 8.78
C SER A 272 -16.38 11.80 9.33
N GLY A 273 -15.45 12.13 8.45
CA GLY A 273 -14.15 12.69 8.83
C GLY A 273 -13.34 11.70 9.67
N GLU A 274 -12.96 12.11 10.89
CA GLU A 274 -12.21 11.25 11.84
C GLU A 274 -13.11 10.40 12.75
N ARG A 275 -14.42 10.44 12.59
CA ARG A 275 -15.39 9.72 13.44
C ARG A 275 -16.01 8.56 12.68
N PHE A 276 -16.31 7.49 13.42
CA PHE A 276 -17.03 6.32 12.93
C PHE A 276 -18.40 6.23 13.58
N GLY A 277 -19.45 6.01 12.77
CA GLY A 277 -20.83 5.83 13.25
C GLY A 277 -21.03 4.46 13.90
N ARG A 278 -20.31 3.43 13.43
CA ARG A 278 -20.34 2.09 13.99
C ARG A 278 -19.31 1.94 15.11
N ASN A 279 -19.73 1.38 16.23
CA ASN A 279 -18.95 1.19 17.45
C ASN A 279 -19.65 0.17 18.37
N ARG A 280 -19.16 -0.03 19.60
CA ARG A 280 -19.80 -0.96 20.58
C ARG A 280 -21.25 -0.67 20.89
N ARG A 281 -21.71 0.60 20.80
CA ARG A 281 -23.11 0.98 21.04
C ARG A 281 -24.00 0.74 19.82
N HIS A 282 -23.41 0.81 18.62
CA HIS A 282 -24.04 0.58 17.33
C HIS A 282 -23.23 -0.44 16.53
N PRO A 283 -23.21 -1.71 16.95
CA PRO A 283 -22.37 -2.71 16.32
C PRO A 283 -22.84 -3.06 14.90
N LEU A 284 -21.96 -3.64 14.14
CA LEU A 284 -22.28 -4.20 12.83
C LEU A 284 -23.13 -5.45 12.98
N ALA A 285 -24.24 -5.53 12.23
CA ALA A 285 -25.12 -6.70 12.25
C ALA A 285 -24.64 -7.79 11.28
N LEU A 286 -23.44 -8.37 11.54
CA LEU A 286 -22.76 -9.32 10.69
C LEU A 286 -22.38 -10.58 11.45
N ASP A 287 -22.35 -11.72 10.74
CA ASP A 287 -21.90 -13.01 11.26
C ASP A 287 -20.51 -13.37 10.71
N LEU A 288 -20.17 -12.90 9.49
CA LEU A 288 -18.87 -13.06 8.86
C LEU A 288 -18.47 -11.78 8.11
N LEU A 289 -17.28 -11.29 8.41
CA LEU A 289 -16.63 -10.21 7.68
C LEU A 289 -15.35 -10.70 7.01
N VAL A 290 -15.21 -10.43 5.72
CA VAL A 290 -13.96 -10.61 4.97
C VAL A 290 -13.35 -9.24 4.74
N VAL A 291 -12.08 -9.07 5.10
CA VAL A 291 -11.29 -7.85 4.83
C VAL A 291 -10.14 -8.21 3.91
N ASP A 292 -10.16 -7.71 2.70
CA ASP A 292 -9.06 -7.86 1.72
C ASP A 292 -8.15 -6.63 1.71
N GLU A 293 -6.95 -6.78 1.14
CA GLU A 293 -5.88 -5.75 1.10
C GLU A 293 -5.55 -5.19 2.50
N LEU A 294 -5.41 -6.09 3.48
CA LEU A 294 -5.14 -5.75 4.88
C LEU A 294 -3.86 -4.93 5.08
N SER A 295 -2.90 -5.03 4.16
CA SER A 295 -1.66 -4.22 4.17
C SER A 295 -1.91 -2.71 4.15
N MET A 296 -3.09 -2.27 3.69
CA MET A 296 -3.48 -0.86 3.62
C MET A 296 -4.32 -0.39 4.84
N VAL A 297 -4.58 -1.28 5.82
CA VAL A 297 -5.38 -0.96 7.01
C VAL A 297 -4.45 -0.48 8.12
N ASP A 298 -4.61 0.78 8.53
CA ASP A 298 -3.87 1.36 9.63
C ASP A 298 -4.45 1.00 11.02
N LEU A 299 -3.73 1.30 12.06
CA LEU A 299 -4.13 0.97 13.42
C LEU A 299 -5.43 1.65 13.87
N PRO A 300 -5.70 2.95 13.60
CA PRO A 300 -6.97 3.57 13.92
C PRO A 300 -8.17 2.89 13.26
N LEU A 301 -8.05 2.54 11.97
CA LEU A 301 -9.12 1.88 11.22
C LEU A 301 -9.36 0.46 11.72
N MET A 302 -8.29 -0.29 12.05
CA MET A 302 -8.41 -1.62 12.65
C MET A 302 -9.07 -1.55 14.03
N ALA A 303 -8.67 -0.59 14.87
CA ALA A 303 -9.26 -0.41 16.19
C ALA A 303 -10.77 -0.10 16.11
N ALA A 304 -11.15 0.82 15.21
CA ALA A 304 -12.56 1.15 14.97
C ALA A 304 -13.35 -0.07 14.43
N LEU A 305 -12.76 -0.86 13.57
CA LEU A 305 -13.36 -2.09 13.06
C LEU A 305 -13.62 -3.09 14.20
N LEU A 306 -12.60 -3.37 15.01
CA LEU A 306 -12.73 -4.31 16.14
C LEU A 306 -13.72 -3.84 17.19
N GLU A 307 -13.83 -2.52 17.41
CA GLU A 307 -14.83 -1.93 18.29
C GLU A 307 -16.26 -2.10 17.77
N ALA A 308 -16.45 -2.06 16.46
CA ALA A 308 -17.76 -2.18 15.81
C ALA A 308 -18.20 -3.63 15.58
N LEU A 309 -17.29 -4.61 15.62
CA LEU A 309 -17.59 -6.02 15.37
C LEU A 309 -18.13 -6.70 16.63
N PRO A 310 -19.27 -7.43 16.55
CA PRO A 310 -19.70 -8.33 17.61
C PRO A 310 -18.64 -9.38 17.94
N ASP A 311 -18.58 -9.81 19.19
CA ASP A 311 -17.63 -10.87 19.60
C ASP A 311 -17.90 -12.21 18.89
N SER A 312 -19.15 -12.47 18.53
CA SER A 312 -19.55 -13.66 17.77
C SER A 312 -19.20 -13.60 16.28
N CYS A 313 -18.93 -12.41 15.73
CA CYS A 313 -18.63 -12.24 14.31
C CYS A 313 -17.31 -12.92 13.95
N GLN A 314 -17.34 -13.76 12.94
CA GLN A 314 -16.16 -14.38 12.35
C GLN A 314 -15.44 -13.37 11.44
N LEU A 315 -14.10 -13.40 11.45
CA LEU A 315 -13.27 -12.45 10.72
C LEU A 315 -12.25 -13.18 9.84
N LEU A 316 -12.31 -12.95 8.53
CA LEU A 316 -11.30 -13.40 7.58
C LEU A 316 -10.48 -12.19 7.11
N LEU A 317 -9.24 -12.12 7.50
CA LEU A 317 -8.28 -11.09 7.13
C LEU A 317 -7.39 -11.60 6.01
N VAL A 318 -7.35 -10.87 4.89
CA VAL A 318 -6.58 -11.26 3.70
C VAL A 318 -5.59 -10.15 3.37
N GLY A 319 -4.32 -10.50 3.17
CA GLY A 319 -3.31 -9.49 2.85
C GLY A 319 -1.97 -10.06 2.41
N ASP A 320 -1.04 -9.17 2.15
CA ASP A 320 0.33 -9.49 1.80
C ASP A 320 1.27 -8.66 2.68
N PRO A 321 1.92 -9.27 3.67
CA PRO A 321 2.79 -8.55 4.61
C PRO A 321 4.06 -7.96 3.96
N ALA A 322 4.43 -8.43 2.77
CA ALA A 322 5.57 -7.89 2.03
C ALA A 322 5.25 -6.63 1.21
N GLN A 323 3.96 -6.26 1.09
CA GLN A 323 3.58 -5.01 0.45
C GLN A 323 3.82 -3.81 1.38
N LEU A 324 3.74 -2.61 0.79
CA LEU A 324 3.85 -1.37 1.53
C LEU A 324 2.86 -1.30 2.70
N PRO A 325 3.29 -0.77 3.84
CA PRO A 325 2.40 -0.48 4.95
C PRO A 325 1.38 0.60 4.58
N PRO A 326 0.32 0.79 5.39
CA PRO A 326 -0.62 1.86 5.21
C PRO A 326 0.07 3.23 5.32
N VAL A 327 -0.50 4.25 4.68
CA VAL A 327 -0.03 5.64 4.82
C VAL A 327 -0.36 6.20 6.21
N GLY A 328 -1.46 5.75 6.79
CA GLY A 328 -1.83 6.08 8.17
C GLY A 328 -0.97 5.37 9.20
N PRO A 329 -1.03 5.81 10.46
CA PRO A 329 -0.13 5.31 11.50
C PRO A 329 -0.41 3.85 11.87
N GLY A 330 0.64 3.02 11.86
CA GLY A 330 0.64 1.65 12.36
C GLY A 330 0.22 0.57 11.37
N ALA A 331 1.15 -0.32 11.07
CA ALA A 331 0.98 -1.42 10.12
C ALA A 331 0.58 -2.71 10.86
N VAL A 332 -0.71 -2.87 11.16
CA VAL A 332 -1.23 -4.01 11.94
C VAL A 332 -0.87 -5.36 11.32
N LEU A 333 -0.92 -5.48 9.98
CA LEU A 333 -0.54 -6.73 9.31
C LEU A 333 0.93 -7.09 9.53
N GLN A 334 1.83 -6.11 9.54
CA GLN A 334 3.25 -6.35 9.78
C GLN A 334 3.52 -6.80 11.22
N GLU A 335 2.82 -6.20 12.18
CA GLU A 335 2.88 -6.60 13.58
C GLU A 335 2.34 -8.02 13.79
N LEU A 336 1.22 -8.37 13.16
CA LEU A 336 0.70 -9.76 13.16
C LEU A 336 1.69 -10.73 12.50
N GLY A 337 2.46 -10.29 11.53
CA GLY A 337 3.49 -11.05 10.82
C GLY A 337 4.76 -11.35 11.64
N GLN A 338 4.92 -10.76 12.83
CA GLN A 338 6.05 -11.07 13.72
C GLN A 338 6.00 -12.54 14.18
N PRO A 339 7.15 -13.25 14.25
CA PRO A 339 7.19 -14.68 14.53
C PRO A 339 6.42 -15.08 15.80
N GLY A 340 6.58 -14.34 16.89
CA GLY A 340 5.87 -14.60 18.15
C GLY A 340 4.35 -14.43 18.04
N ARG A 341 3.89 -13.44 17.26
CA ARG A 341 2.46 -13.19 17.04
C ARG A 341 1.85 -14.25 16.11
N LEU A 342 2.55 -14.63 15.03
CA LEU A 342 2.10 -15.72 14.14
C LEU A 342 1.98 -17.04 14.91
N LEU A 343 2.95 -17.34 15.81
CA LEU A 343 2.87 -18.52 16.67
C LEU A 343 1.64 -18.48 17.59
N ALA A 344 1.29 -17.31 18.13
CA ALA A 344 0.10 -17.12 18.96
C ALA A 344 -1.22 -17.28 18.17
N LEU A 345 -1.25 -16.95 16.88
CA LEU A 345 -2.40 -17.21 16.00
C LEU A 345 -2.53 -18.71 15.64
N GLY A 346 -1.45 -19.47 15.66
CA GLY A 346 -1.44 -20.91 15.41
C GLY A 346 -2.03 -21.29 14.05
N GLU A 347 -2.94 -22.27 14.04
CA GLU A 347 -3.60 -22.77 12.81
C GLU A 347 -4.52 -21.75 12.14
N ALA A 348 -4.83 -20.65 12.79
CA ALA A 348 -5.61 -19.55 12.19
C ALA A 348 -4.79 -18.67 11.23
N ALA A 349 -3.46 -18.76 11.24
CA ALA A 349 -2.59 -18.02 10.33
C ALA A 349 -2.08 -18.93 9.21
N ILE A 350 -2.51 -18.65 7.98
CA ILE A 350 -2.15 -19.43 6.79
C ILE A 350 -1.40 -18.54 5.82
N GLU A 351 -0.25 -18.99 5.33
CA GLU A 351 0.50 -18.31 4.27
C GLU A 351 0.52 -19.15 2.99
N LEU A 352 -0.08 -18.60 1.92
CA LEU A 352 -0.04 -19.21 0.59
C LEU A 352 1.32 -18.92 -0.07
N LYS A 353 2.08 -19.96 -0.41
CA LYS A 353 3.42 -19.86 -0.99
C LYS A 353 3.44 -20.19 -2.49
N THR A 354 2.52 -21.03 -2.96
CA THR A 354 2.45 -21.46 -4.36
C THR A 354 1.96 -20.32 -5.24
N THR A 355 2.71 -19.95 -6.26
CA THR A 355 2.34 -18.92 -7.24
C THR A 355 1.76 -19.56 -8.48
N TYR A 356 0.52 -19.20 -8.84
CA TYR A 356 -0.19 -19.72 -10.01
C TYR A 356 -0.19 -18.77 -11.22
N ARG A 357 0.02 -17.48 -10.98
CA ARG A 357 -0.19 -16.43 -11.99
C ARG A 357 1.09 -15.93 -12.66
N ASN A 358 2.22 -15.96 -11.97
CA ASN A 358 3.50 -15.43 -12.45
C ASN A 358 4.59 -16.51 -12.35
N ASN A 359 4.76 -17.30 -13.41
CA ASN A 359 5.93 -18.16 -13.59
C ASN A 359 6.92 -17.39 -14.45
N GLY A 360 7.79 -16.56 -13.87
CA GLY A 360 8.75 -15.79 -14.64
C GLY A 360 9.62 -14.88 -13.78
N ALA A 361 10.45 -14.09 -14.45
CA ALA A 361 11.43 -13.23 -13.82
C ALA A 361 10.82 -12.22 -12.81
N ILE A 362 9.61 -11.70 -13.07
CA ILE A 362 8.91 -10.81 -12.11
C ILE A 362 8.67 -11.53 -10.79
N ALA A 363 8.14 -12.75 -10.81
CA ALA A 363 7.84 -13.50 -9.59
C ALA A 363 9.10 -13.89 -8.84
N ALA A 364 10.13 -14.35 -9.57
CA ALA A 364 11.41 -14.74 -9.00
C ALA A 364 12.10 -13.53 -8.32
N PHE A 365 12.10 -12.38 -8.98
CA PHE A 365 12.69 -11.17 -8.42
C PHE A 365 11.86 -10.61 -7.25
N ALA A 366 10.54 -10.62 -7.34
CA ALA A 366 9.66 -10.24 -6.25
C ALA A 366 9.82 -11.16 -5.03
N ALA A 367 10.01 -12.47 -5.24
CA ALA A 367 10.28 -13.42 -4.15
C ALA A 367 11.60 -13.11 -3.43
N ALA A 368 12.64 -12.72 -4.17
CA ALA A 368 13.93 -12.32 -3.61
C ALA A 368 13.88 -11.00 -2.82
N LEU A 369 12.86 -10.15 -3.08
CA LEU A 369 12.62 -8.91 -2.34
C LEU A 369 11.80 -9.13 -1.05
N ARG A 370 11.20 -10.32 -0.85
CA ARG A 370 10.42 -10.58 0.37
C ARG A 370 11.35 -10.78 1.55
N PRO A 371 11.08 -10.12 2.70
CA PRO A 371 11.81 -10.39 3.92
C PRO A 371 11.59 -11.85 4.35
N GLY A 372 12.66 -12.53 4.74
CA GLY A 372 12.58 -13.86 5.35
C GLY A 372 11.96 -13.82 6.75
N PRO A 373 11.45 -14.94 7.29
CA PRO A 373 11.00 -15.02 8.67
C PRO A 373 12.18 -14.75 9.62
N GLY A 374 12.13 -13.63 10.32
CA GLY A 374 13.19 -13.21 11.25
C GLY A 374 14.17 -12.19 10.70
N ASP A 375 14.11 -11.84 9.43
CA ASP A 375 14.89 -10.74 8.87
C ASP A 375 14.21 -9.41 9.22
N ALA A 376 14.76 -8.74 10.21
CA ALA A 376 14.56 -7.30 10.34
C ALA A 376 15.11 -6.66 9.06
N LEU A 377 14.18 -6.27 8.17
CA LEU A 377 14.41 -5.44 6.99
C LEU A 377 15.80 -5.61 6.35
N LEU A 378 15.90 -6.47 5.33
CA LEU A 378 17.05 -6.56 4.41
C LEU A 378 18.44 -6.33 5.02
N ARG A 379 18.77 -6.97 6.11
CA ARG A 379 20.15 -6.89 6.59
C ARG A 379 21.10 -7.76 5.81
N HIS A 380 20.78 -8.50 4.78
CA HIS A 380 21.74 -9.32 4.00
C HIS A 380 21.04 -10.26 2.98
N GLY A 381 20.02 -9.80 2.27
CA GLY A 381 19.87 -10.34 0.92
C GLY A 381 20.97 -9.67 0.12
N SER A 382 22.07 -10.34 -0.11
CA SER A 382 23.23 -9.73 -0.76
C SER A 382 22.78 -8.97 -2.00
N GLY A 383 23.08 -7.67 -2.06
CA GLY A 383 22.87 -6.84 -3.27
C GLY A 383 23.39 -7.53 -4.51
N ASP A 384 24.41 -8.38 -4.35
CA ASP A 384 24.97 -9.25 -5.38
C ASP A 384 23.99 -10.31 -5.88
N GLY A 385 23.15 -10.91 -5.03
CA GLY A 385 22.15 -11.88 -5.47
C GLY A 385 21.10 -11.22 -6.38
N LEU A 386 20.58 -10.06 -5.98
CA LEU A 386 19.61 -9.28 -6.78
C LEU A 386 20.27 -8.75 -8.07
N ARG A 387 21.53 -8.29 -7.99
CA ARG A 387 22.31 -7.83 -9.15
C ARG A 387 22.52 -8.96 -10.16
N ASN A 388 22.94 -10.13 -9.70
CA ASN A 388 23.16 -11.30 -10.55
C ASN A 388 21.86 -11.76 -11.21
N GLN A 389 20.73 -11.74 -10.47
CA GLN A 389 19.42 -12.05 -11.00
C GLN A 389 19.00 -11.06 -12.08
N LEU A 390 19.19 -9.74 -11.87
CA LEU A 390 18.92 -8.74 -12.90
C LEU A 390 19.86 -8.86 -14.11
N ALA A 391 21.13 -9.19 -13.89
CA ALA A 391 22.10 -9.37 -14.97
C ALA A 391 21.85 -10.63 -15.81
N SER A 392 21.17 -11.64 -15.25
CA SER A 392 20.81 -12.88 -15.96
C SER A 392 19.54 -12.77 -16.81
N LEU A 393 18.81 -11.63 -16.76
CA LEU A 393 17.59 -11.42 -17.53
C LEU A 393 17.87 -11.42 -19.04
N GLY A 394 17.08 -12.22 -19.78
CA GLY A 394 17.12 -12.30 -21.24
C GLY A 394 15.99 -11.51 -21.92
N PRO A 395 16.03 -11.38 -23.25
CA PRO A 395 15.02 -10.64 -24.01
C PRO A 395 13.60 -11.23 -23.93
N ALA A 396 13.49 -12.53 -23.63
CA ALA A 396 12.20 -13.24 -23.51
C ALA A 396 11.58 -13.13 -22.12
N ASP A 397 12.31 -12.59 -21.12
CA ASP A 397 11.82 -12.46 -19.77
C ASP A 397 10.71 -11.40 -19.67
N ASN A 398 9.79 -11.62 -18.75
CA ASN A 398 8.72 -10.69 -18.48
C ASN A 398 9.14 -9.51 -17.57
N LEU A 399 10.36 -9.53 -17.04
CA LEU A 399 11.03 -8.42 -16.36
C LEU A 399 12.16 -7.92 -17.25
N VAL A 400 12.16 -6.62 -17.55
CA VAL A 400 13.21 -5.96 -18.32
C VAL A 400 13.90 -4.94 -17.43
N TRP A 401 15.22 -5.06 -17.29
CA TRP A 401 16.01 -4.09 -16.52
C TRP A 401 16.77 -3.15 -17.44
N GLN A 402 16.67 -1.84 -17.18
CA GLN A 402 17.36 -0.80 -17.91
C GLN A 402 18.00 0.21 -16.97
N ARG A 403 19.18 0.73 -17.34
CA ARG A 403 19.91 1.76 -16.59
C ARG A 403 19.90 3.08 -17.34
N HIS A 404 19.69 4.16 -16.62
CA HIS A 404 19.64 5.51 -17.18
C HIS A 404 20.32 6.54 -16.26
N PRO A 405 20.86 7.65 -16.84
CA PRO A 405 21.34 8.79 -16.06
C PRO A 405 20.25 9.39 -15.19
N ALA A 406 20.60 9.83 -13.97
CA ALA A 406 19.65 10.34 -12.98
C ALA A 406 19.12 11.77 -13.26
N ASP A 407 19.80 12.52 -14.13
CA ASP A 407 19.55 13.93 -14.41
C ASP A 407 18.35 14.20 -15.31
N ARG A 408 17.86 13.18 -16.00
CA ARG A 408 16.76 13.29 -16.97
C ARG A 408 15.82 12.08 -16.92
N LEU A 409 14.59 12.28 -17.39
CA LEU A 409 13.62 11.20 -17.53
C LEU A 409 14.09 10.18 -18.59
N PRO A 410 13.97 8.86 -18.32
CA PRO A 410 14.33 7.81 -19.26
C PRO A 410 13.48 7.88 -20.54
N GLY A 411 14.15 8.04 -21.70
CA GLY A 411 13.49 8.07 -23.01
C GLY A 411 12.60 6.87 -23.29
N PRO A 412 13.08 5.63 -23.10
CA PRO A 412 12.27 4.41 -23.32
C PRO A 412 10.98 4.36 -22.47
N ALA A 413 11.02 4.87 -21.24
CA ALA A 413 9.81 4.98 -20.40
C ALA A 413 8.78 5.94 -21.00
N LEU A 414 9.25 7.12 -21.45
CA LEU A 414 8.39 8.13 -22.05
C LEU A 414 7.80 7.67 -23.39
N GLU A 415 8.57 6.96 -24.22
CA GLU A 415 8.07 6.42 -25.49
C GLU A 415 6.93 5.42 -25.28
N ARG A 416 7.06 4.52 -24.30
CA ARG A 416 6.00 3.59 -23.96
C ARG A 416 4.73 4.28 -23.51
N LEU A 417 4.88 5.27 -22.63
CA LEU A 417 3.72 6.02 -22.15
C LEU A 417 3.07 6.86 -23.24
N ARG A 418 3.86 7.45 -24.17
CA ARG A 418 3.31 8.15 -25.33
C ARG A 418 2.54 7.21 -26.24
N HIS A 419 3.09 6.01 -26.50
CA HIS A 419 2.37 5.01 -27.27
C HIS A 419 1.04 4.63 -26.62
N HIS A 420 1.05 4.37 -25.30
CA HIS A 420 -0.16 4.10 -24.54
C HIS A 420 -1.14 5.29 -24.54
N GLN A 421 -0.64 6.52 -24.39
CA GLN A 421 -1.44 7.74 -24.46
C GLN A 421 -2.13 7.90 -25.82
N HIS A 422 -1.42 7.70 -26.94
CA HIS A 422 -1.99 7.75 -28.28
C HIS A 422 -3.08 6.68 -28.47
N ARG A 423 -2.86 5.45 -27.99
CA ARG A 423 -3.90 4.41 -28.05
C ARG A 423 -5.16 4.78 -27.27
N LEU A 424 -5.00 5.37 -26.09
CA LEU A 424 -6.14 5.88 -25.32
C LEU A 424 -6.85 7.05 -26.04
N GLU A 425 -6.10 7.94 -26.70
CA GLU A 425 -6.62 9.05 -27.49
C GLU A 425 -7.42 8.54 -28.70
N ASP A 426 -6.84 7.63 -29.51
CA ASP A 426 -7.50 6.99 -30.64
C ASP A 426 -8.80 6.29 -30.23
N LEU A 427 -8.79 5.54 -29.12
CA LEU A 427 -9.97 4.87 -28.61
C LEU A 427 -11.02 5.83 -28.07
N ALA A 428 -10.60 6.94 -27.44
CA ALA A 428 -11.51 7.95 -26.91
C ALA A 428 -12.19 8.75 -28.02
N GLU A 429 -11.48 9.07 -29.10
CA GLU A 429 -12.02 9.71 -30.29
C GLU A 429 -12.93 8.78 -31.09
N GLY A 430 -12.60 7.48 -31.13
CA GLY A 430 -13.34 6.44 -31.85
C GLY A 430 -14.59 5.90 -31.12
N ILE A 431 -15.05 6.51 -30.03
CA ILE A 431 -16.23 5.98 -29.32
C ILE A 431 -17.49 6.18 -30.16
N ASP A 432 -18.11 5.06 -30.52
CA ASP A 432 -19.49 5.05 -31.02
C ASP A 432 -20.44 5.09 -29.83
N TRP A 433 -20.98 6.26 -29.54
CA TRP A 433 -21.90 6.44 -28.42
C TRP A 433 -23.27 5.76 -28.67
N GLY A 434 -23.71 5.60 -29.93
CA GLY A 434 -24.99 5.01 -30.28
C GLY A 434 -26.16 5.49 -29.38
N PRO A 435 -27.13 4.61 -29.14
CA PRO A 435 -28.25 4.91 -28.22
C PRO A 435 -27.87 4.79 -26.75
N TRP A 436 -26.59 4.47 -26.41
CA TRP A 436 -26.17 4.33 -25.03
C TRP A 436 -26.18 5.67 -24.30
N ALA A 437 -27.07 5.81 -23.33
CA ALA A 437 -27.14 6.98 -22.47
C ALA A 437 -26.61 6.57 -21.07
N ALA A 438 -25.50 7.15 -20.67
CA ALA A 438 -24.98 6.98 -19.33
C ALA A 438 -26.00 7.55 -18.32
N GLY A 439 -26.59 6.71 -17.49
CA GLY A 439 -27.50 7.14 -16.42
C GLY A 439 -28.97 7.32 -16.81
N ALA A 440 -29.38 6.96 -18.00
CA ALA A 440 -30.81 6.86 -18.36
C ALA A 440 -31.38 5.48 -17.96
N GLY A 441 -31.43 5.22 -16.66
CA GLY A 441 -32.21 4.13 -16.08
C GLY A 441 -33.38 4.73 -15.31
N GLY A 442 -34.52 4.94 -16.00
CA GLY A 442 -35.81 5.03 -15.32
C GLY A 442 -36.06 3.71 -14.60
N GLU A 443 -36.77 3.74 -13.47
CA GLU A 443 -37.16 2.55 -12.73
C GLU A 443 -37.83 1.55 -13.70
N GLY A 444 -37.15 0.41 -13.95
CA GLY A 444 -37.71 -0.70 -14.73
C GLY A 444 -37.02 -1.04 -16.06
N GLU A 445 -36.19 -0.19 -16.65
CA GLU A 445 -35.47 -0.52 -17.88
C GLU A 445 -34.04 -0.99 -17.60
N ARG A 446 -33.66 -2.18 -18.13
CA ARG A 446 -32.27 -2.65 -18.14
C ARG A 446 -31.43 -1.63 -18.91
N SER A 447 -30.48 -0.96 -18.24
CA SER A 447 -29.53 -0.08 -18.92
C SER A 447 -28.92 -0.81 -20.11
N PRO A 448 -28.93 -0.24 -21.32
CA PRO A 448 -28.36 -0.89 -22.48
C PRO A 448 -26.87 -1.20 -22.22
N ARG A 449 -26.43 -2.35 -22.67
CA ARG A 449 -25.01 -2.77 -22.54
C ARG A 449 -24.13 -1.70 -23.15
N PRO A 450 -23.03 -1.30 -22.47
CA PRO A 450 -22.12 -0.29 -23.03
C PRO A 450 -21.56 -0.79 -24.36
N PRO A 451 -21.36 0.12 -25.33
CA PRO A 451 -20.75 -0.20 -26.62
C PRO A 451 -19.40 -0.90 -26.47
N ALA A 452 -19.03 -1.74 -27.43
CA ALA A 452 -17.74 -2.45 -27.42
C ALA A 452 -16.55 -1.48 -27.40
N SER A 453 -16.68 -0.29 -28.01
CA SER A 453 -15.69 0.78 -28.01
C SER A 453 -15.39 1.31 -26.60
N ILE A 454 -16.42 1.45 -25.75
CA ILE A 454 -16.23 1.83 -24.33
C ILE A 454 -15.52 0.72 -23.55
N ALA A 455 -15.89 -0.54 -23.78
CA ALA A 455 -15.22 -1.66 -23.11
C ALA A 455 -13.74 -1.74 -23.51
N ALA A 456 -13.41 -1.49 -24.78
CA ALA A 456 -12.04 -1.46 -25.27
C ALA A 456 -11.23 -0.32 -24.64
N LEU A 457 -11.79 0.90 -24.54
CA LEU A 457 -11.14 2.03 -23.91
C LEU A 457 -10.88 1.78 -22.40
N LEU A 458 -11.85 1.24 -21.68
CA LEU A 458 -11.70 0.91 -20.27
C LEU A 458 -10.68 -0.22 -20.03
N ALA A 459 -10.60 -1.19 -20.94
CA ALA A 459 -9.56 -2.24 -20.89
C ALA A 459 -8.17 -1.65 -21.14
N GLU A 460 -8.03 -0.69 -22.07
CA GLU A 460 -6.77 -0.01 -22.33
C GLU A 460 -6.29 0.84 -21.16
N LEU A 461 -7.17 1.38 -20.31
CA LEU A 461 -6.77 2.06 -19.06
C LEU A 461 -5.90 1.21 -18.15
N GLU A 462 -6.09 -0.12 -18.17
CA GLU A 462 -5.31 -1.08 -17.38
C GLU A 462 -4.10 -1.64 -18.16
N ALA A 463 -3.87 -1.21 -19.41
CA ALA A 463 -2.82 -1.80 -20.23
C ALA A 463 -1.42 -1.37 -19.75
N CYS A 464 -1.22 -0.11 -19.42
CA CYS A 464 0.11 0.37 -19.02
C CYS A 464 0.03 1.50 -17.98
N VAL A 465 0.99 1.52 -17.05
CA VAL A 465 1.18 2.61 -16.09
C VAL A 465 2.65 2.81 -15.78
N LEU A 466 3.06 4.06 -15.56
CA LEU A 466 4.35 4.34 -14.94
C LEU A 466 4.19 4.55 -13.44
N LEU A 467 5.04 3.88 -12.67
CA LEU A 467 5.11 3.99 -11.21
C LEU A 467 6.43 4.61 -10.78
N SER A 468 6.36 5.56 -9.86
CA SER A 468 7.53 6.13 -9.20
C SER A 468 7.31 6.17 -7.69
N PRO A 469 8.35 5.96 -6.86
CA PRO A 469 8.24 6.10 -5.41
C PRO A 469 8.10 7.56 -4.98
N VAL A 470 8.47 8.51 -5.86
CA VAL A 470 8.51 9.93 -5.52
C VAL A 470 7.55 10.75 -6.38
N ARG A 471 6.97 11.79 -5.80
CA ARG A 471 6.08 12.71 -6.49
C ARG A 471 6.85 13.77 -7.29
N GLN A 472 7.90 14.29 -6.69
CA GLN A 472 8.73 15.39 -7.22
C GLN A 472 10.12 14.91 -7.62
N GLY A 473 10.90 15.79 -8.26
CA GLY A 473 12.24 15.47 -8.75
C GLY A 473 12.26 15.02 -10.21
N ALA A 474 13.46 14.77 -10.74
CA ALA A 474 13.67 14.45 -12.16
C ALA A 474 12.90 13.18 -12.61
N TRP A 475 12.81 12.17 -11.74
CA TRP A 475 12.09 10.92 -11.99
C TRP A 475 10.74 10.85 -11.24
N GLY A 476 10.25 12.00 -10.75
CA GLY A 476 8.96 12.09 -10.04
C GLY A 476 7.77 12.06 -10.98
N VAL A 477 6.62 11.67 -10.43
CA VAL A 477 5.33 11.60 -11.15
C VAL A 477 5.00 12.94 -11.84
N GLU A 478 5.21 14.07 -11.17
CA GLU A 478 4.90 15.40 -11.71
C GLU A 478 5.77 15.75 -12.94
N ALA A 479 7.04 15.33 -12.94
CA ALA A 479 7.93 15.54 -14.09
C ALA A 479 7.48 14.71 -15.30
N VAL A 480 7.09 13.46 -15.08
CA VAL A 480 6.56 12.56 -16.12
C VAL A 480 5.27 13.13 -16.71
N GLN A 481 4.31 13.51 -15.87
CA GLN A 481 3.02 14.07 -16.30
C GLN A 481 3.20 15.37 -17.07
N ARG A 482 4.12 16.25 -16.61
CA ARG A 482 4.44 17.50 -17.32
C ARG A 482 5.04 17.23 -18.71
N GLN A 483 5.89 16.21 -18.81
CA GLN A 483 6.50 15.84 -20.09
C GLN A 483 5.50 15.24 -21.08
N LEU A 484 4.48 14.50 -20.59
CA LEU A 484 3.45 13.88 -21.42
C LEU A 484 2.35 14.87 -21.84
N LEU A 485 1.90 15.70 -20.91
CA LEU A 485 0.82 16.67 -21.17
C LEU A 485 1.31 17.97 -21.80
N GLY A 486 2.62 18.27 -21.75
CA GLY A 486 3.19 19.48 -22.33
C GLY A 486 2.50 20.74 -21.81
N LYS A 487 1.98 21.58 -22.75
CA LYS A 487 1.29 22.83 -22.44
C LYS A 487 -0.05 22.64 -21.69
N ALA A 488 -0.60 21.43 -21.68
CA ALA A 488 -1.84 21.12 -20.96
C ALA A 488 -1.59 20.80 -19.47
N ALA A 489 -0.34 20.52 -19.08
CA ALA A 489 0.03 20.33 -17.69
C ALA A 489 -0.29 21.59 -16.88
N GLY A 490 -0.98 21.41 -15.75
CA GLY A 490 -1.42 22.54 -14.90
C GLY A 490 -2.69 23.27 -15.36
N LYS A 491 -3.27 22.91 -16.50
CA LYS A 491 -4.59 23.40 -16.90
C LYS A 491 -5.71 22.53 -16.28
N ALA A 492 -6.94 23.07 -16.32
CA ALA A 492 -8.12 22.31 -15.89
C ALA A 492 -8.35 21.08 -16.79
N ILE A 493 -8.97 20.03 -16.23
CA ILE A 493 -9.15 18.70 -16.85
C ILE A 493 -9.72 18.81 -18.29
N GLN A 494 -10.69 19.70 -18.51
CA GLN A 494 -11.31 19.89 -19.82
C GLN A 494 -10.33 20.38 -20.90
N HIS A 495 -9.11 20.77 -20.56
CA HIS A 495 -8.09 21.21 -21.50
C HIS A 495 -7.00 20.15 -21.73
N TRP A 496 -7.10 18.98 -21.09
CA TRP A 496 -6.18 17.88 -21.34
C TRP A 496 -6.52 17.20 -22.67
N PRO A 497 -5.57 16.48 -23.29
CA PRO A 497 -5.84 15.63 -24.46
C PRO A 497 -6.95 14.61 -24.14
N LEU A 498 -7.77 14.27 -25.14
CA LEU A 498 -8.72 13.17 -25.02
C LEU A 498 -7.97 11.86 -24.70
N GLY A 499 -8.62 10.91 -24.07
CA GLY A 499 -7.96 9.70 -23.66
C GLY A 499 -7.05 9.84 -22.41
N THR A 500 -6.86 11.06 -21.87
CA THR A 500 -6.04 11.23 -20.65
C THR A 500 -6.72 10.54 -19.47
N PRO A 501 -6.03 9.59 -18.79
CA PRO A 501 -6.51 9.00 -17.55
C PRO A 501 -6.59 10.03 -16.43
N VAL A 502 -7.68 10.01 -15.66
CA VAL A 502 -8.02 10.97 -14.61
C VAL A 502 -8.19 10.26 -13.30
N LEU A 503 -7.33 10.57 -12.31
CA LEU A 503 -7.41 10.04 -10.94
C LEU A 503 -8.27 10.94 -10.06
N CYS A 504 -9.32 10.41 -9.47
CA CYS A 504 -10.11 11.08 -8.44
C CYS A 504 -9.32 11.13 -7.13
N GLN A 505 -9.16 12.32 -6.53
CA GLN A 505 -8.39 12.52 -5.29
C GLN A 505 -9.23 12.66 -4.03
N ARG A 506 -10.55 12.55 -4.15
CA ARG A 506 -11.49 12.68 -3.03
C ARG A 506 -12.58 11.64 -3.10
N ASN A 507 -13.12 11.30 -1.94
CA ASN A 507 -14.35 10.53 -1.88
C ASN A 507 -15.53 11.45 -2.24
N LEU A 508 -16.24 11.12 -3.30
CA LEU A 508 -17.45 11.79 -3.75
C LEU A 508 -18.61 10.83 -3.53
N ALA A 509 -19.10 10.75 -2.28
CA ALA A 509 -20.07 9.75 -1.84
C ALA A 509 -21.38 9.81 -2.62
N GLU A 510 -21.90 11.02 -2.90
CA GLU A 510 -23.11 11.24 -3.70
C GLU A 510 -22.93 10.75 -5.15
N GLU A 511 -21.72 10.85 -5.67
CA GLU A 511 -21.37 10.40 -7.02
C GLU A 511 -20.99 8.91 -7.07
N GLY A 512 -20.79 8.28 -5.91
CA GLY A 512 -20.30 6.92 -5.79
C GLY A 512 -18.86 6.73 -6.27
N LEU A 513 -18.05 7.81 -6.29
CA LEU A 513 -16.63 7.77 -6.60
C LEU A 513 -15.80 7.77 -5.31
N ALA A 514 -14.73 7.00 -5.31
CA ALA A 514 -13.77 6.95 -4.23
C ALA A 514 -12.44 7.62 -4.62
N ASN A 515 -11.69 8.05 -3.60
CA ASN A 515 -10.31 8.43 -3.79
C ASN A 515 -9.52 7.24 -4.37
N GLY A 516 -8.79 7.48 -5.46
CA GLY A 516 -8.04 6.46 -6.19
C GLY A 516 -8.76 5.88 -7.41
N ASP A 517 -10.05 6.19 -7.62
CA ASP A 517 -10.75 5.78 -8.84
C ASP A 517 -10.16 6.49 -10.07
N ILE A 518 -9.98 5.72 -11.15
CA ILE A 518 -9.42 6.22 -12.40
C ILE A 518 -10.48 6.13 -13.49
N GLY A 519 -10.77 7.27 -14.09
CA GLY A 519 -11.56 7.41 -15.30
C GLY A 519 -10.71 7.85 -16.48
N VAL A 520 -11.32 8.12 -17.61
CA VAL A 520 -10.67 8.60 -18.83
C VAL A 520 -11.44 9.77 -19.42
N LEU A 521 -10.74 10.80 -19.89
CA LEU A 521 -11.33 11.98 -20.51
C LEU A 521 -11.82 11.62 -21.92
N VAL A 522 -13.09 11.85 -22.17
CA VAL A 522 -13.78 11.56 -23.42
C VAL A 522 -14.56 12.78 -23.90
N GLU A 523 -15.00 12.79 -25.15
CA GLU A 523 -15.89 13.81 -25.69
C GLU A 523 -17.21 13.20 -26.16
N ARG A 524 -18.33 13.81 -25.81
CA ARG A 524 -19.65 13.42 -26.24
C ARG A 524 -20.48 14.65 -26.60
N ALA A 525 -20.98 14.72 -27.83
CA ALA A 525 -21.77 15.83 -28.33
C ALA A 525 -21.10 17.22 -28.14
N GLY A 526 -19.76 17.30 -28.27
CA GLY A 526 -18.98 18.51 -28.05
C GLY A 526 -18.71 18.85 -26.59
N GLU A 527 -19.17 18.04 -25.64
CA GLU A 527 -18.91 18.21 -24.22
C GLU A 527 -17.82 17.24 -23.74
N ARG A 528 -16.85 17.75 -22.98
CA ARG A 528 -15.78 16.92 -22.39
C ARG A 528 -16.20 16.38 -21.05
N LEU A 529 -16.18 15.06 -20.94
CA LEU A 529 -16.63 14.30 -19.79
C LEU A 529 -15.56 13.31 -19.35
N VAL A 530 -15.62 12.84 -18.10
CA VAL A 530 -14.75 11.78 -17.61
C VAL A 530 -15.58 10.51 -17.45
N LEU A 531 -15.19 9.47 -18.18
CA LEU A 531 -15.81 8.15 -18.15
C LEU A 531 -15.11 7.30 -17.10
N PHE A 532 -15.83 6.89 -16.07
CA PHE A 532 -15.36 5.95 -15.06
C PHE A 532 -15.92 4.55 -15.33
N PRO A 533 -15.14 3.48 -15.06
CA PRO A 533 -15.66 2.10 -15.12
C PRO A 533 -16.73 1.89 -14.04
N GLY A 534 -17.68 1.00 -14.27
CA GLY A 534 -18.64 0.54 -13.26
C GLY A 534 -18.38 -0.92 -12.90
N PRO A 535 -18.99 -1.44 -11.84
CA PRO A 535 -19.88 -0.81 -10.88
C PRO A 535 -19.13 -0.12 -9.74
N PHE A 536 -19.68 1.01 -9.24
CA PHE A 536 -19.13 1.65 -8.05
C PHE A 536 -19.66 0.97 -6.78
N PRO A 537 -18.78 0.61 -5.82
CA PRO A 537 -19.23 0.03 -4.56
C PRO A 537 -20.10 1.03 -3.82
N GLY A 538 -21.34 0.66 -3.57
CA GLY A 538 -22.14 1.27 -2.51
C GLY A 538 -23.19 2.29 -2.89
N GLN A 539 -23.84 2.22 -4.02
CA GLN A 539 -25.15 2.86 -4.12
C GLN A 539 -26.13 2.13 -3.18
N VAL A 540 -26.53 2.82 -2.10
CA VAL A 540 -27.65 2.42 -1.26
C VAL A 540 -28.90 2.56 -2.11
N GLY A 541 -29.60 1.47 -2.38
CA GLY A 541 -30.84 1.44 -3.15
C GLY A 541 -30.87 0.52 -4.38
N ALA A 542 -29.76 -0.18 -4.69
CA ALA A 542 -29.87 -1.28 -5.66
C ALA A 542 -30.71 -2.39 -5.02
N THR A 543 -31.95 -2.52 -5.43
CA THR A 543 -32.81 -3.66 -5.14
C THR A 543 -32.07 -4.96 -5.47
N PRO A 544 -32.19 -6.01 -4.65
CA PRO A 544 -31.65 -7.33 -4.98
C PRO A 544 -32.17 -7.73 -6.38
N GLY A 545 -31.27 -7.92 -7.35
CA GLY A 545 -31.63 -8.24 -8.73
C GLY A 545 -31.42 -7.11 -9.76
N ALA A 546 -31.06 -5.88 -9.36
CA ALA A 546 -30.66 -4.84 -10.31
C ALA A 546 -29.27 -5.16 -10.89
N SER A 547 -29.17 -5.22 -12.21
CA SER A 547 -27.91 -5.33 -12.94
C SER A 547 -26.93 -4.25 -12.47
N SER A 548 -25.66 -4.64 -12.25
CA SER A 548 -24.59 -3.72 -11.85
C SER A 548 -24.61 -2.47 -12.74
N PRO A 549 -24.59 -1.26 -12.16
CA PRO A 549 -24.54 -0.04 -12.97
C PRO A 549 -23.29 -0.06 -13.87
N GLY A 550 -23.47 0.20 -15.14
CA GLY A 550 -22.40 0.24 -16.15
C GLY A 550 -21.47 1.44 -15.96
N PRO A 551 -20.57 1.69 -16.93
CA PRO A 551 -19.71 2.86 -16.95
C PRO A 551 -20.51 4.16 -16.81
N ARG A 552 -19.92 5.18 -16.17
CA ARG A 552 -20.61 6.44 -15.84
C ARG A 552 -19.80 7.63 -16.32
N LEU A 553 -20.51 8.65 -16.80
CA LEU A 553 -19.93 9.91 -17.27
C LEU A 553 -20.13 11.01 -16.22
N PHE A 554 -19.06 11.76 -15.97
CA PHE A 554 -19.07 12.89 -15.05
C PHE A 554 -18.49 14.12 -15.73
N HIS A 555 -19.14 15.27 -15.52
CA HIS A 555 -18.54 16.53 -15.92
C HIS A 555 -17.29 16.81 -15.05
N PRO A 556 -16.14 17.25 -15.61
CA PRO A 556 -14.91 17.50 -14.88
C PRO A 556 -15.07 18.40 -13.65
N ALA A 557 -15.95 19.40 -13.71
CA ALA A 557 -16.22 20.31 -12.59
C ALA A 557 -16.78 19.62 -11.35
N ARG A 558 -17.40 18.43 -11.48
CA ARG A 558 -17.95 17.68 -10.35
C ARG A 558 -16.88 16.89 -9.61
N LEU A 559 -15.73 16.64 -10.22
CA LEU A 559 -14.66 15.83 -9.61
C LEU A 559 -13.89 16.59 -8.52
N GLY A 560 -13.98 17.92 -8.48
CA GLY A 560 -13.29 18.77 -7.51
C GLY A 560 -11.78 18.71 -7.66
N ALA A 561 -11.12 17.82 -6.89
CA ALA A 561 -9.69 17.56 -7.00
C ALA A 561 -9.43 16.28 -7.82
N ALA A 562 -8.70 16.42 -8.91
CA ALA A 562 -8.26 15.29 -9.74
C ALA A 562 -6.89 15.57 -10.35
N GLU A 563 -6.18 14.52 -10.74
CA GLU A 563 -4.85 14.61 -11.38
C GLU A 563 -4.75 13.63 -12.55
N PRO A 564 -3.83 13.86 -13.50
CA PRO A 564 -3.57 12.90 -14.56
C PRO A 564 -3.05 11.58 -13.98
N ALA A 565 -3.42 10.44 -14.59
CA ALA A 565 -3.08 9.11 -14.06
C ALA A 565 -2.20 8.27 -15.01
N LEU A 566 -1.51 8.89 -15.98
CA LEU A 566 -0.51 8.23 -16.83
C LEU A 566 0.71 7.77 -16.02
N ALA A 567 1.03 8.50 -14.96
CA ALA A 567 2.05 8.14 -13.99
C ALA A 567 1.47 8.29 -12.58
N LEU A 568 1.79 7.36 -11.70
CA LEU A 568 1.30 7.31 -10.31
C LEU A 568 2.45 7.08 -9.34
N THR A 569 2.25 7.48 -8.08
CA THR A 569 3.13 6.95 -7.03
C THR A 569 2.79 5.48 -6.75
N ILE A 570 3.79 4.71 -6.30
CA ILE A 570 3.58 3.29 -5.98
C ILE A 570 2.44 3.14 -4.95
N HIS A 571 2.36 4.01 -3.95
CA HIS A 571 1.26 4.01 -2.97
C HIS A 571 -0.12 4.17 -3.62
N LYS A 572 -0.27 5.09 -4.59
CA LYS A 572 -1.55 5.30 -5.30
C LYS A 572 -1.92 4.16 -6.23
N SER A 573 -0.99 3.25 -6.55
CA SER A 573 -1.24 2.06 -7.34
C SER A 573 -1.71 0.85 -6.52
N GLN A 574 -1.67 0.92 -5.18
CA GLN A 574 -2.14 -0.16 -4.31
C GLN A 574 -3.61 -0.50 -4.60
N GLY A 575 -3.97 -1.77 -4.55
CA GLY A 575 -5.28 -2.28 -4.98
C GLY A 575 -5.49 -2.33 -6.50
N SER A 576 -4.55 -1.80 -7.31
CA SER A 576 -4.60 -1.81 -8.78
C SER A 576 -3.67 -2.86 -9.37
N GLN A 577 -3.96 -3.27 -10.63
CA GLN A 577 -3.07 -4.09 -11.44
C GLN A 577 -3.14 -3.65 -12.90
N TYR A 578 -2.02 -3.79 -13.60
CA TYR A 578 -1.87 -3.35 -14.98
C TYR A 578 -1.24 -4.47 -15.81
N GLN A 579 -1.47 -4.51 -17.11
CA GLN A 579 -0.82 -5.49 -17.98
C GLN A 579 0.69 -5.25 -17.99
N GLU A 580 1.11 -4.01 -18.22
CA GLU A 580 2.51 -3.58 -18.16
C GLU A 580 2.72 -2.50 -17.10
N VAL A 581 3.84 -2.58 -16.41
CA VAL A 581 4.29 -1.57 -15.45
C VAL A 581 5.67 -1.06 -15.81
N VAL A 582 5.83 0.24 -15.91
CA VAL A 582 7.13 0.91 -15.99
C VAL A 582 7.47 1.44 -14.60
N LEU A 583 8.42 0.83 -13.93
CA LEU A 583 8.82 1.18 -12.57
C LEU A 583 10.10 2.00 -12.60
N LEU A 584 10.01 3.26 -12.22
CA LEU A 584 11.18 4.13 -12.04
C LEU A 584 11.75 3.99 -10.64
N VAL A 585 13.07 3.86 -10.57
CA VAL A 585 13.83 3.76 -9.32
C VAL A 585 14.85 4.89 -9.28
N PRO A 586 14.45 6.08 -8.78
CA PRO A 586 15.34 7.24 -8.68
C PRO A 586 16.49 6.98 -7.69
N PRO A 587 17.57 7.75 -7.75
CA PRO A 587 18.62 7.69 -6.75
C PRO A 587 18.08 8.18 -5.42
N THR A 588 18.10 7.33 -4.40
CA THR A 588 17.76 7.68 -3.03
C THR A 588 18.82 7.12 -2.09
N ARG A 589 19.02 7.75 -0.93
CA ARG A 589 19.97 7.27 0.09
C ARG A 589 19.44 6.02 0.80
N HIS A 590 18.11 5.95 0.98
CA HIS A 590 17.44 4.83 1.65
C HIS A 590 16.34 4.27 0.77
N TRP A 591 16.39 2.98 0.54
CA TRP A 591 15.40 2.24 -0.23
C TRP A 591 14.61 1.30 0.67
N ASP A 592 13.29 1.45 0.64
CA ASP A 592 12.41 0.42 1.18
C ASP A 592 12.16 -0.63 0.08
N PRO A 593 12.64 -1.88 0.24
CA PRO A 593 12.42 -2.95 -0.74
C PRO A 593 10.94 -3.24 -0.98
N ARG A 594 10.06 -2.93 -0.04
CA ARG A 594 8.61 -3.06 -0.20
C ARG A 594 8.07 -2.14 -1.30
N LEU A 595 8.72 -0.99 -1.57
CA LEU A 595 8.38 -0.14 -2.72
C LEU A 595 8.60 -0.88 -4.04
N LEU A 596 9.77 -1.51 -4.22
CA LEU A 596 10.05 -2.32 -5.41
C LEU A 596 9.09 -3.50 -5.53
N TYR A 597 8.95 -4.24 -4.45
CA TYR A 597 8.03 -5.39 -4.39
C TYR A 597 6.60 -4.99 -4.76
N THR A 598 6.07 -3.94 -4.12
CA THR A 598 4.71 -3.46 -4.40
C THR A 598 4.56 -2.96 -5.83
N GLY A 599 5.52 -2.19 -6.34
CA GLY A 599 5.49 -1.68 -7.70
C GLY A 599 5.55 -2.78 -8.75
N LEU A 600 6.49 -3.72 -8.64
CA LEU A 600 6.65 -4.85 -9.57
C LEU A 600 5.43 -5.76 -9.57
N THR A 601 4.85 -6.00 -8.40
CA THR A 601 3.68 -6.88 -8.25
C THR A 601 2.38 -6.26 -8.76
N ARG A 602 2.41 -5.01 -9.23
CA ARG A 602 1.27 -4.41 -9.98
C ARG A 602 1.22 -4.93 -11.42
N ALA A 603 2.33 -5.47 -11.96
CA ALA A 603 2.36 -6.01 -13.32
C ALA A 603 1.68 -7.39 -13.39
N ARG A 604 0.81 -7.57 -14.39
CA ARG A 604 0.21 -8.87 -14.72
C ARG A 604 1.05 -9.66 -15.72
N GLN A 605 1.63 -8.98 -16.71
CA GLN A 605 2.34 -9.62 -17.82
C GLN A 605 3.78 -9.17 -17.92
N ARG A 606 4.09 -7.87 -17.86
CA ARG A 606 5.42 -7.34 -18.07
C ARG A 606 5.75 -6.20 -17.13
N ALA A 607 6.99 -6.17 -16.66
CA ALA A 607 7.51 -5.06 -15.87
C ALA A 607 8.82 -4.53 -16.49
N TRP A 608 8.97 -3.22 -16.49
CA TRP A 608 10.17 -2.49 -16.90
C TRP A 608 10.76 -1.83 -15.66
N LEU A 609 11.85 -2.37 -15.17
CA LEU A 609 12.57 -1.80 -14.03
C LEU A 609 13.65 -0.86 -14.56
N ILE A 610 13.48 0.43 -14.34
CA ILE A 610 14.41 1.45 -14.80
C ILE A 610 15.12 2.06 -13.60
N THR A 611 16.43 1.87 -13.53
CA THR A 611 17.27 2.30 -12.42
C THR A 611 18.33 3.30 -12.88
N THR A 612 18.98 3.96 -11.95
CA THR A 612 20.20 4.73 -12.25
C THR A 612 21.38 3.79 -12.56
N ASN A 613 22.48 4.35 -13.05
CA ASN A 613 23.67 3.58 -13.42
C ASN A 613 24.31 2.82 -12.24
N ALA A 614 24.21 3.40 -11.03
CA ALA A 614 24.68 2.79 -9.79
C ALA A 614 23.59 2.94 -8.71
N PRO A 615 22.57 2.09 -8.71
CA PRO A 615 21.52 2.17 -7.70
C PRO A 615 22.10 1.75 -6.34
N SER A 616 21.94 2.63 -5.34
CA SER A 616 22.48 2.45 -3.99
C SER A 616 22.03 1.16 -3.31
N TRP A 617 20.81 0.68 -3.62
CA TRP A 617 20.27 -0.56 -3.07
C TRP A 617 20.89 -1.85 -3.65
N LEU A 618 21.65 -1.75 -4.75
CA LEU A 618 22.50 -2.83 -5.28
C LEU A 618 23.96 -2.73 -4.81
N ALA A 619 24.32 -1.66 -4.12
CA ALA A 619 25.68 -1.38 -3.64
C ALA A 619 25.83 -1.57 -2.12
N LEU A 620 24.82 -2.14 -1.46
CA LEU A 620 24.89 -2.49 -0.04
C LEU A 620 25.68 -3.80 0.10
N ASP A 621 27.00 -3.65 0.18
CA ASP A 621 27.91 -4.66 0.73
C ASP A 621 27.93 -4.56 2.25
#